data_a1411dbaa34c615bf06115d01f935942
#
_entry.id   a1411dbaa34c615bf06115d01f935942
#
_cell.length_a   1.000
_cell.length_b   1.000
_cell.length_c   1.000
_cell.angle_alpha   90.00
_cell.angle_beta   90.00
_cell.angle_gamma   90.00
#
_symmetry.space_group_name_H-M   'P 1'
#
loop_
_entity.id
_entity.type
_entity.pdbx_description
1 polymer ?
#
loop_
_entity_poly.entity_id
_entity_poly.type
_entity_poly.pdbx_seq_one_letter_code
_entity_poly.pdbx_strand_id
1 'polypeptide(L)'
;MEYISFEHNNIAADLVKQAYDTPPLAFVHSYGCQQNVNDGERIKGVLVDIGYGLCDKPEDADLILFNTCAVREHAEQRVFGNVGALKGLKEKKPGLIIGLCGCMANQKHVVEKLRQSYPYVDLVFGVDGIDTLPQLIAQKLQKHKRVLLDPAQRPVIVENIPIRRESEFRAWLPIMYGCDNFCTYCIVPYVRGREKSRKPGDILAEFRGLVEAGYKEITLLGQNVNSYGKGLEEQIDFSDLLNLLCTVPGDYHIRFMTSHPKDASHKLID
;
A
#
# COMPACT_ATOMS: atom_id res chain seq x y z
N MET A 1 7.27 -5.58 18.12
CA MET A 1 6.51 -5.54 16.84
C MET A 1 5.10 -5.95 17.16
N GLU A 2 4.10 -5.20 16.69
CA GLU A 2 2.69 -5.52 16.86
C GLU A 2 2.13 -6.10 15.56
N TYR A 3 1.32 -7.15 15.65
CA TYR A 3 0.60 -7.77 14.53
C TYR A 3 -0.87 -7.68 14.83
N ILE A 4 -1.62 -7.03 13.95
CA ILE A 4 -3.07 -6.88 14.06
C ILE A 4 -3.74 -7.36 12.79
N SER A 5 -5.02 -7.75 12.87
CA SER A 5 -5.84 -8.04 11.70
C SER A 5 -6.63 -6.81 11.29
N PHE A 6 -6.80 -6.61 9.99
CA PHE A 6 -7.72 -5.59 9.49
C PHE A 6 -9.16 -5.93 9.91
N GLU A 7 -9.88 -4.93 10.33
CA GLU A 7 -11.28 -5.04 10.69
C GLU A 7 -12.13 -4.15 9.78
N HIS A 8 -13.24 -4.70 9.29
CA HIS A 8 -14.22 -3.95 8.51
C HIS A 8 -14.75 -2.75 9.31
N ASN A 9 -14.78 -1.58 8.69
CA ASN A 9 -15.24 -0.36 9.34
C ASN A 9 -16.70 -0.05 8.99
N ASN A 10 -17.63 -0.61 9.76
CA ASN A 10 -19.07 -0.40 9.58
C ASN A 10 -19.45 1.09 9.58
N ILE A 11 -18.82 1.90 10.45
CA ILE A 11 -19.11 3.35 10.54
C ILE A 11 -18.75 4.06 9.23
N ALA A 12 -17.59 3.73 8.66
CA ALA A 12 -17.17 4.29 7.38
C ALA A 12 -18.11 3.86 6.25
N ALA A 13 -18.47 2.58 6.20
CA ALA A 13 -19.40 2.04 5.20
C ALA A 13 -20.78 2.70 5.28
N ASP A 14 -21.33 2.86 6.47
CA ASP A 14 -22.62 3.53 6.70
C ASP A 14 -22.57 5.00 6.27
N LEU A 15 -21.47 5.72 6.58
CA LEU A 15 -21.30 7.11 6.18
C LEU A 15 -21.16 7.26 4.66
N VAL A 16 -20.44 6.35 4.00
CA VAL A 16 -20.38 6.33 2.53
C VAL A 16 -21.76 6.12 1.95
N LYS A 17 -22.54 5.15 2.44
CA LYS A 17 -23.91 4.90 1.99
C LYS A 17 -24.84 6.09 2.23
N GLN A 18 -24.66 6.85 3.31
CA GLN A 18 -25.48 8.03 3.61
C GLN A 18 -25.08 9.25 2.79
N ALA A 19 -23.81 9.39 2.43
CA ALA A 19 -23.29 10.53 1.71
C ALA A 19 -23.59 10.55 0.21
N TYR A 20 -23.94 9.37 -0.36
CA TYR A 20 -24.14 9.21 -1.79
C TYR A 20 -25.44 8.43 -2.08
N ASP A 21 -26.24 8.93 -3.01
CA ASP A 21 -27.51 8.28 -3.44
C ASP A 21 -27.27 6.97 -4.20
N THR A 22 -26.11 6.86 -4.86
CA THR A 22 -25.64 5.66 -5.58
C THR A 22 -24.22 5.31 -5.10
N PRO A 23 -23.78 4.03 -5.22
CA PRO A 23 -22.41 3.68 -4.85
C PRO A 23 -21.39 4.60 -5.51
N PRO A 24 -20.57 5.34 -4.72
CA PRO A 24 -19.59 6.26 -5.28
C PRO A 24 -18.46 5.52 -5.97
N LEU A 25 -17.80 6.16 -6.92
CA LEU A 25 -16.70 5.59 -7.68
C LEU A 25 -15.34 6.12 -7.20
N ALA A 26 -14.38 5.22 -7.09
CA ALA A 26 -13.00 5.55 -6.74
C ALA A 26 -12.05 5.28 -7.91
N PHE A 27 -11.22 6.28 -8.21
CA PHE A 27 -10.06 6.17 -9.09
C PHE A 27 -8.79 6.06 -8.26
N VAL A 28 -8.05 4.95 -8.39
CA VAL A 28 -6.78 4.75 -7.69
C VAL A 28 -5.67 4.55 -8.71
N HIS A 29 -4.67 5.41 -8.68
CA HIS A 29 -3.51 5.31 -9.55
C HIS A 29 -2.22 5.18 -8.74
N SER A 30 -1.46 4.11 -9.01
CA SER A 30 -0.18 3.82 -8.33
C SER A 30 1.00 4.21 -9.20
N TYR A 31 1.91 4.98 -8.63
CA TYR A 31 3.20 5.32 -9.21
C TYR A 31 4.29 4.48 -8.53
N GLY A 32 5.30 4.06 -9.30
CA GLY A 32 6.55 3.56 -8.74
C GLY A 32 6.77 2.06 -8.86
N CYS A 33 7.13 1.39 -7.76
CA CYS A 33 7.59 0.00 -7.74
C CYS A 33 6.44 -0.99 -7.50
N GLN A 34 6.76 -2.29 -7.58
CA GLN A 34 5.78 -3.36 -7.36
C GLN A 34 5.15 -3.33 -5.96
N GLN A 35 5.90 -2.89 -4.95
CA GLN A 35 5.33 -2.69 -3.61
C GLN A 35 4.22 -1.63 -3.64
N ASN A 36 4.39 -0.53 -4.41
CA ASN A 36 3.33 0.46 -4.58
C ASN A 36 2.15 -0.09 -5.39
N VAL A 37 2.38 -0.99 -6.34
CA VAL A 37 1.28 -1.68 -7.04
C VAL A 37 0.46 -2.50 -6.05
N ASN A 38 1.11 -3.32 -5.21
CA ASN A 38 0.43 -4.08 -4.17
C ASN A 38 -0.28 -3.17 -3.16
N ASP A 39 0.36 -2.07 -2.74
CA ASP A 39 -0.28 -1.09 -1.86
C ASP A 39 -1.55 -0.50 -2.52
N GLY A 40 -1.52 -0.26 -3.84
CA GLY A 40 -2.68 0.18 -4.63
C GLY A 40 -3.80 -0.85 -4.70
N GLU A 41 -3.47 -2.14 -4.88
CA GLU A 41 -4.44 -3.23 -4.84
C GLU A 41 -5.12 -3.34 -3.47
N ARG A 42 -4.37 -3.14 -2.36
CA ARG A 42 -4.91 -3.06 -1.00
C ARG A 42 -5.81 -1.85 -0.81
N ILE A 43 -5.39 -0.67 -1.28
CA ILE A 43 -6.23 0.55 -1.25
C ILE A 43 -7.55 0.32 -1.98
N LYS A 44 -7.51 -0.27 -3.17
CA LYS A 44 -8.72 -0.63 -3.93
C LYS A 44 -9.61 -1.61 -3.16
N GLY A 45 -9.01 -2.63 -2.53
CA GLY A 45 -9.73 -3.59 -1.71
C GLY A 45 -10.44 -2.93 -0.53
N VAL A 46 -9.75 -2.07 0.22
CA VAL A 46 -10.31 -1.31 1.35
C VAL A 46 -11.46 -0.38 0.90
N LEU A 47 -11.31 0.28 -0.26
CA LEU A 47 -12.36 1.15 -0.78
C LEU A 47 -13.61 0.37 -1.18
N VAL A 48 -13.44 -0.80 -1.81
CA VAL A 48 -14.56 -1.70 -2.14
C VAL A 48 -15.23 -2.22 -0.88
N ASP A 49 -14.45 -2.54 0.16
CA ASP A 49 -14.95 -3.02 1.45
C ASP A 49 -15.89 -2.02 2.14
N ILE A 50 -15.66 -0.73 1.98
CA ILE A 50 -16.52 0.34 2.53
C ILE A 50 -17.56 0.89 1.55
N GLY A 51 -17.75 0.23 0.39
CA GLY A 51 -18.87 0.50 -0.53
C GLY A 51 -18.57 1.36 -1.75
N TYR A 52 -17.29 1.66 -2.07
CA TYR A 52 -16.92 2.30 -3.33
C TYR A 52 -16.89 1.28 -4.48
N GLY A 53 -17.41 1.67 -5.65
CA GLY A 53 -17.05 1.06 -6.91
C GLY A 53 -15.69 1.56 -7.40
N LEU A 54 -15.11 0.91 -8.41
CA LEU A 54 -13.86 1.35 -9.03
C LEU A 54 -14.12 1.85 -10.45
N CYS A 55 -13.39 2.89 -10.87
CA CYS A 55 -13.43 3.40 -12.23
C CYS A 55 -12.01 3.60 -12.80
N ASP A 56 -11.92 3.67 -14.15
CA ASP A 56 -10.65 3.78 -14.86
C ASP A 56 -10.31 5.22 -15.25
N LYS A 57 -11.25 6.15 -15.07
CA LYS A 57 -11.08 7.56 -15.42
C LYS A 57 -11.32 8.46 -14.21
N PRO A 58 -10.44 9.44 -13.97
CA PRO A 58 -10.59 10.36 -12.85
C PRO A 58 -11.84 11.24 -12.96
N GLU A 59 -12.35 11.49 -14.19
CA GLU A 59 -13.54 12.29 -14.42
C GLU A 59 -14.81 11.64 -13.86
N ASP A 60 -14.86 10.31 -13.84
CA ASP A 60 -16.01 9.54 -13.35
C ASP A 60 -15.99 9.37 -11.83
N ALA A 61 -14.85 9.66 -11.18
CA ALA A 61 -14.63 9.38 -9.77
C ALA A 61 -15.31 10.37 -8.81
N ASP A 62 -15.72 9.87 -7.66
CA ASP A 62 -16.10 10.63 -6.45
C ASP A 62 -14.93 10.72 -5.47
N LEU A 63 -13.99 9.79 -5.59
CA LEU A 63 -12.73 9.78 -4.84
C LEU A 63 -11.57 9.46 -5.78
N ILE A 64 -10.52 10.30 -5.76
CA ILE A 64 -9.27 10.08 -6.49
C ILE A 64 -8.15 9.90 -5.47
N LEU A 65 -7.44 8.77 -5.53
CA LEU A 65 -6.24 8.51 -4.73
C LEU A 65 -5.02 8.28 -5.62
N PHE A 66 -4.00 9.09 -5.42
CA PHE A 66 -2.67 8.85 -5.98
C PHE A 66 -1.77 8.19 -4.95
N ASN A 67 -1.45 6.91 -5.17
CA ASN A 67 -0.46 6.18 -4.39
C ASN A 67 0.93 6.39 -5.00
N THR A 68 1.83 6.99 -4.24
CA THR A 68 3.01 7.68 -4.75
C THR A 68 4.32 7.07 -4.28
N CYS A 69 5.36 7.24 -5.09
CA CYS A 69 6.72 6.77 -4.84
C CYS A 69 7.67 7.93 -4.55
N ALA A 70 8.65 7.71 -3.66
CA ALA A 70 9.65 8.72 -3.28
C ALA A 70 11.05 8.47 -3.88
N VAL A 71 11.20 7.46 -4.75
CA VAL A 71 12.54 6.99 -5.18
C VAL A 71 13.19 7.91 -6.21
N ARG A 72 12.43 8.76 -6.90
CA ARG A 72 12.95 9.62 -7.98
C ARG A 72 12.36 11.02 -7.89
N GLU A 73 13.19 12.06 -7.91
CA GLU A 73 12.75 13.46 -7.89
C GLU A 73 11.79 13.80 -9.05
N HIS A 74 12.08 13.32 -10.26
CA HIS A 74 11.17 13.48 -11.41
C HIS A 74 9.80 12.83 -11.20
N ALA A 75 9.71 11.77 -10.38
CA ALA A 75 8.43 11.16 -10.05
C ALA A 75 7.60 12.09 -9.16
N GLU A 76 8.23 12.81 -8.24
CA GLU A 76 7.57 13.79 -7.39
C GLU A 76 6.98 14.96 -8.21
N GLN A 77 7.77 15.53 -9.13
CA GLN A 77 7.31 16.60 -10.02
C GLN A 77 6.12 16.15 -10.87
N ARG A 78 6.16 14.94 -11.41
CA ARG A 78 5.07 14.36 -12.19
C ARG A 78 3.79 14.20 -11.35
N VAL A 79 3.91 13.74 -10.11
CA VAL A 79 2.77 13.61 -9.20
C VAL A 79 2.17 14.98 -8.93
N PHE A 80 2.96 15.99 -8.59
CA PHE A 80 2.46 17.35 -8.38
C PHE A 80 1.80 17.95 -9.63
N GLY A 81 2.33 17.67 -10.83
CA GLY A 81 1.69 18.07 -12.08
C GLY A 81 0.31 17.44 -12.25
N ASN A 82 0.19 16.13 -12.00
CA ASN A 82 -1.08 15.41 -12.10
C ASN A 82 -2.07 15.88 -11.02
N VAL A 83 -1.62 16.11 -9.78
CA VAL A 83 -2.46 16.70 -8.71
C VAL A 83 -2.92 18.09 -9.13
N GLY A 84 -2.02 18.90 -9.72
CA GLY A 84 -2.36 20.24 -10.23
C GLY A 84 -3.46 20.23 -11.26
N ALA A 85 -3.45 19.26 -12.18
CA ALA A 85 -4.47 19.09 -13.21
C ALA A 85 -5.88 18.79 -12.65
N LEU A 86 -5.97 18.22 -11.42
CA LEU A 86 -7.26 17.93 -10.79
C LEU A 86 -7.97 19.16 -10.24
N LYS A 87 -7.33 20.34 -10.17
CA LYS A 87 -7.94 21.56 -9.66
C LYS A 87 -9.23 21.90 -10.41
N GLY A 88 -9.18 21.88 -11.74
CA GLY A 88 -10.35 22.17 -12.57
C GLY A 88 -11.47 21.13 -12.44
N LEU A 89 -11.13 19.86 -12.18
CA LEU A 89 -12.12 18.82 -11.90
C LEU A 89 -12.79 19.04 -10.53
N LYS A 90 -12.01 19.40 -9.52
CA LYS A 90 -12.52 19.72 -8.18
C LYS A 90 -13.46 20.94 -8.19
N GLU A 91 -13.16 21.95 -9.01
CA GLU A 91 -14.03 23.14 -9.18
C GLU A 91 -15.38 22.77 -9.81
N LYS A 92 -15.39 21.85 -10.77
CA LYS A 92 -16.62 21.33 -11.42
C LYS A 92 -17.41 20.37 -10.53
N LYS A 93 -16.71 19.60 -9.67
CA LYS A 93 -17.29 18.58 -8.78
C LYS A 93 -16.82 18.85 -7.33
N PRO A 94 -17.42 19.81 -6.61
CA PRO A 94 -16.95 20.21 -5.28
C PRO A 94 -16.94 19.07 -4.24
N GLY A 95 -17.84 18.07 -4.38
CA GLY A 95 -17.91 16.88 -3.55
C GLY A 95 -16.78 15.85 -3.81
N LEU A 96 -16.03 15.97 -4.92
CA LEU A 96 -14.93 15.08 -5.23
C LEU A 96 -13.88 15.08 -4.11
N ILE A 97 -13.51 13.91 -3.61
CA ILE A 97 -12.42 13.75 -2.63
C ILE A 97 -11.12 13.47 -3.39
N ILE A 98 -10.08 14.27 -3.14
CA ILE A 98 -8.75 14.09 -3.73
C ILE A 98 -7.77 13.75 -2.62
N GLY A 99 -7.05 12.62 -2.78
CA GLY A 99 -6.07 12.16 -1.82
C GLY A 99 -4.73 11.78 -2.42
N LEU A 100 -3.69 11.88 -1.60
CA LEU A 100 -2.34 11.47 -1.90
C LEU A 100 -1.81 10.58 -0.79
N CYS A 101 -1.25 9.43 -1.14
CA CYS A 101 -0.70 8.48 -0.18
C CYS A 101 0.60 7.85 -0.67
N GLY A 102 1.14 6.94 0.12
CA GLY A 102 2.35 6.19 -0.22
C GLY A 102 3.64 6.83 0.24
N CYS A 103 4.77 6.39 -0.32
CA CYS A 103 6.10 6.78 0.14
C CYS A 103 6.36 8.30 0.10
N MET A 104 5.85 8.99 -0.92
CA MET A 104 6.02 10.44 -1.06
C MET A 104 5.30 11.19 0.07
N ALA A 105 4.12 10.72 0.49
CA ALA A 105 3.37 11.30 1.60
C ALA A 105 4.03 11.10 2.97
N ASN A 106 5.05 10.23 3.09
CA ASN A 106 5.88 10.09 4.28
C ASN A 106 7.06 11.09 4.36
N GLN A 107 7.05 12.14 3.53
CA GLN A 107 8.04 13.19 3.56
C GLN A 107 7.41 14.51 4.05
N LYS A 108 7.94 15.08 5.15
CA LYS A 108 7.39 16.31 5.78
C LYS A 108 7.25 17.47 4.80
N HIS A 109 8.27 17.71 3.94
CA HIS A 109 8.22 18.80 2.96
C HIS A 109 7.10 18.63 1.93
N VAL A 110 6.76 17.38 1.57
CA VAL A 110 5.66 17.07 0.65
C VAL A 110 4.31 17.40 1.31
N VAL A 111 4.10 16.94 2.55
CA VAL A 111 2.86 17.22 3.29
C VAL A 111 2.67 18.72 3.47
N GLU A 112 3.74 19.44 3.81
CA GLU A 112 3.69 20.89 3.99
C GLU A 112 3.41 21.61 2.65
N LYS A 113 4.02 21.21 1.55
CA LYS A 113 3.72 21.74 0.22
C LYS A 113 2.26 21.49 -0.19
N LEU A 114 1.71 20.29 0.11
CA LEU A 114 0.30 19.99 -0.13
C LEU A 114 -0.63 20.85 0.74
N ARG A 115 -0.23 21.11 1.99
CA ARG A 115 -0.98 21.94 2.92
C ARG A 115 -1.10 23.39 2.43
N GLN A 116 0.01 23.96 1.94
CA GLN A 116 0.11 25.36 1.54
C GLN A 116 -0.37 25.61 0.10
N SER A 117 0.04 24.78 -0.85
CA SER A 117 -0.10 25.06 -2.28
C SER A 117 -1.23 24.30 -2.97
N TYR A 118 -1.79 23.25 -2.33
CA TYR A 118 -2.85 22.41 -2.91
C TYR A 118 -4.07 22.32 -1.97
N PRO A 119 -4.78 23.41 -1.72
CA PRO A 119 -5.88 23.46 -0.73
C PRO A 119 -7.06 22.55 -1.08
N TYR A 120 -7.16 22.09 -2.31
CA TYR A 120 -8.18 21.18 -2.80
C TYR A 120 -7.84 19.68 -2.62
N VAL A 121 -6.64 19.35 -2.14
CA VAL A 121 -6.31 17.99 -1.71
C VAL A 121 -6.89 17.75 -0.33
N ASP A 122 -7.74 16.74 -0.21
CA ASP A 122 -8.54 16.45 0.98
C ASP A 122 -7.87 15.49 1.95
N LEU A 123 -7.19 14.46 1.42
CA LEU A 123 -6.59 13.38 2.21
C LEU A 123 -5.09 13.26 1.93
N VAL A 124 -4.27 13.15 2.97
CA VAL A 124 -2.84 12.80 2.85
C VAL A 124 -2.48 11.83 3.95
N PHE A 125 -1.91 10.66 3.59
CA PHE A 125 -1.46 9.66 4.54
C PHE A 125 -0.29 8.84 3.98
N GLY A 126 0.56 8.34 4.86
CA GLY A 126 1.74 7.54 4.50
C GLY A 126 1.41 6.08 4.19
N VAL A 127 2.47 5.30 3.97
CA VAL A 127 2.37 3.85 3.65
C VAL A 127 1.73 3.03 4.79
N ASP A 128 1.92 3.46 6.03
CA ASP A 128 1.37 2.80 7.22
C ASP A 128 -0.09 3.23 7.53
N GLY A 129 -0.76 3.91 6.60
CA GLY A 129 -2.11 4.45 6.78
C GLY A 129 -3.19 3.74 5.95
N ILE A 130 -2.87 2.67 5.24
CA ILE A 130 -3.84 1.98 4.36
C ILE A 130 -4.98 1.37 5.19
N ASP A 131 -4.68 0.78 6.33
CA ASP A 131 -5.66 0.22 7.26
C ASP A 131 -6.55 1.28 7.92
N THR A 132 -6.08 2.52 8.01
CA THR A 132 -6.82 3.64 8.58
C THR A 132 -7.60 4.46 7.53
N LEU A 133 -7.49 4.12 6.25
CA LEU A 133 -8.18 4.81 5.17
C LEU A 133 -9.71 4.92 5.39
N PRO A 134 -10.42 3.89 5.88
CA PRO A 134 -11.84 4.01 6.20
C PRO A 134 -12.14 5.13 7.19
N GLN A 135 -11.34 5.24 8.27
CA GLN A 135 -11.49 6.28 9.29
C GLN A 135 -11.21 7.69 8.73
N LEU A 136 -10.21 7.81 7.83
CA LEU A 136 -9.89 9.10 7.19
C LEU A 136 -11.04 9.58 6.28
N ILE A 137 -11.64 8.66 5.51
CA ILE A 137 -12.81 8.93 4.68
C ILE A 137 -14.01 9.32 5.57
N ALA A 138 -14.28 8.56 6.64
CA ALA A 138 -15.35 8.87 7.60
C ALA A 138 -15.17 10.26 8.19
N GLN A 139 -13.97 10.63 8.63
CA GLN A 139 -13.68 11.98 9.15
C GLN A 139 -13.90 13.06 8.10
N LYS A 140 -13.51 12.81 6.85
CA LYS A 140 -13.74 13.75 5.74
C LYS A 140 -15.22 13.96 5.48
N LEU A 141 -16.00 12.88 5.42
CA LEU A 141 -17.45 12.95 5.17
C LEU A 141 -18.20 13.64 6.31
N GLN A 142 -17.85 13.34 7.57
CA GLN A 142 -18.51 13.94 8.74
C GLN A 142 -18.15 15.42 8.96
N LYS A 143 -16.87 15.75 8.85
CA LYS A 143 -16.37 17.08 9.25
C LYS A 143 -16.24 18.05 8.07
N HIS A 144 -16.32 17.56 6.84
CA HIS A 144 -16.08 18.32 5.60
C HIS A 144 -14.73 19.07 5.58
N LYS A 145 -13.78 18.64 6.41
CA LYS A 145 -12.43 19.22 6.52
C LYS A 145 -11.40 18.31 5.88
N ARG A 146 -10.27 18.89 5.51
CA ARG A 146 -9.10 18.15 5.03
C ARG A 146 -8.53 17.31 6.17
N VAL A 147 -8.06 16.08 5.84
CA VAL A 147 -7.39 15.18 6.77
C VAL A 147 -5.98 14.91 6.24
N LEU A 148 -5.02 15.64 6.76
CA LEU A 148 -3.62 15.59 6.34
C LEU A 148 -2.81 15.04 7.51
N LEU A 149 -2.46 13.76 7.43
CA LEU A 149 -1.63 13.12 8.45
C LEU A 149 -0.17 13.52 8.27
N ASP A 150 0.48 13.86 9.34
CA ASP A 150 1.93 14.04 9.34
C ASP A 150 2.63 12.67 9.20
N PRO A 151 3.81 12.64 8.57
CA PRO A 151 4.58 11.42 8.41
C PRO A 151 4.83 10.73 9.75
N ALA A 152 4.42 9.48 9.82
CA ALA A 152 4.62 8.63 10.99
C ALA A 152 5.02 7.23 10.55
N GLN A 153 5.83 6.57 11.37
CA GLN A 153 6.17 5.16 11.18
C GLN A 153 5.56 4.37 12.34
N ARG A 154 4.66 3.46 12.01
CA ARG A 154 4.01 2.60 12.98
C ARG A 154 4.76 1.27 13.08
N PRO A 155 5.12 0.79 14.26
CA PRO A 155 5.75 -0.53 14.44
C PRO A 155 4.72 -1.67 14.37
N VAL A 156 3.80 -1.60 13.41
CA VAL A 156 2.66 -2.50 13.25
C VAL A 156 2.71 -3.14 11.87
N ILE A 157 2.34 -4.41 11.80
CA ILE A 157 1.99 -5.12 10.56
C ILE A 157 0.49 -5.41 10.64
N VAL A 158 -0.23 -5.02 9.61
CA VAL A 158 -1.67 -5.27 9.49
C VAL A 158 -1.88 -6.40 8.49
N GLU A 159 -2.43 -7.50 8.97
CA GLU A 159 -2.77 -8.67 8.17
C GLU A 159 -4.22 -8.60 7.67
N ASN A 160 -4.58 -9.43 6.72
CA ASN A 160 -5.94 -9.59 6.18
C ASN A 160 -6.54 -8.30 5.61
N ILE A 161 -5.72 -7.35 5.16
CA ILE A 161 -6.22 -6.17 4.44
C ILE A 161 -6.89 -6.65 3.15
N PRO A 162 -8.14 -6.25 2.86
CA PRO A 162 -8.80 -6.57 1.60
C PRO A 162 -7.96 -6.17 0.40
N ILE A 163 -7.89 -7.04 -0.60
CA ILE A 163 -7.07 -6.82 -1.81
C ILE A 163 -7.94 -6.97 -3.04
N ARG A 164 -7.92 -5.96 -3.93
CA ARG A 164 -8.49 -6.05 -5.27
C ARG A 164 -7.35 -6.17 -6.28
N ARG A 165 -7.00 -7.40 -6.64
CA ARG A 165 -5.89 -7.68 -7.56
C ARG A 165 -6.24 -7.28 -9.00
N GLU A 166 -5.25 -6.75 -9.72
CA GLU A 166 -5.39 -6.30 -11.10
C GLU A 166 -5.14 -7.42 -12.12
N SER A 167 -4.38 -8.44 -11.74
CA SER A 167 -4.03 -9.58 -12.60
C SER A 167 -4.69 -10.85 -12.07
N GLU A 168 -5.18 -11.69 -12.97
CA GLU A 168 -5.69 -13.04 -12.67
C GLU A 168 -4.58 -14.10 -12.70
N PHE A 169 -3.43 -13.76 -13.27
CA PHE A 169 -2.29 -14.68 -13.45
C PHE A 169 -1.18 -14.46 -12.41
N ARG A 170 -0.93 -13.19 -12.05
CA ARG A 170 0.18 -12.77 -11.20
C ARG A 170 -0.33 -12.17 -9.90
N ALA A 171 0.33 -12.54 -8.79
CA ALA A 171 0.08 -11.95 -7.47
C ALA A 171 1.36 -11.40 -6.84
N TRP A 172 1.22 -10.29 -6.11
CA TRP A 172 2.23 -9.72 -5.25
C TRP A 172 1.98 -10.17 -3.82
N LEU A 173 3.02 -10.70 -3.16
CA LEU A 173 2.95 -11.17 -1.77
C LEU A 173 4.05 -10.50 -0.95
N PRO A 174 3.75 -9.40 -0.25
CA PRO A 174 4.70 -8.80 0.69
C PRO A 174 5.04 -9.78 1.80
N ILE A 175 6.34 -10.00 2.05
CA ILE A 175 6.84 -10.83 3.14
C ILE A 175 7.45 -10.00 4.26
N MET A 176 7.80 -8.74 3.94
CA MET A 176 8.40 -7.80 4.86
C MET A 176 8.22 -6.36 4.40
N TYR A 177 8.39 -5.42 5.30
CA TYR A 177 8.32 -3.97 5.06
C TYR A 177 9.53 -3.26 5.66
N GLY A 178 9.93 -2.12 5.07
CA GLY A 178 11.06 -1.33 5.53
C GLY A 178 12.42 -1.95 5.24
N CYS A 179 13.49 -1.26 5.60
CA CYS A 179 14.85 -1.72 5.36
C CYS A 179 15.85 -1.05 6.31
N ASP A 180 16.77 -1.82 6.88
CA ASP A 180 17.77 -1.37 7.83
C ASP A 180 19.17 -1.18 7.21
N ASN A 181 19.31 -1.28 5.89
CA ASN A 181 20.62 -1.17 5.25
C ASN A 181 21.15 0.26 5.17
N PHE A 182 20.29 1.28 5.18
CA PHE A 182 20.68 2.71 5.13
C PHE A 182 21.77 3.01 4.08
N CYS A 183 21.64 2.42 2.88
CA CYS A 183 22.53 2.72 1.77
C CYS A 183 22.53 4.23 1.48
N THR A 184 23.68 4.80 1.15
CA THR A 184 23.90 6.27 1.08
C THR A 184 22.95 7.03 0.14
N TYR A 185 22.43 6.37 -0.89
CA TYR A 185 21.51 6.95 -1.88
C TYR A 185 20.04 6.58 -1.66
N CYS A 186 19.74 5.76 -0.63
CA CYS A 186 18.42 5.12 -0.52
C CYS A 186 17.48 5.86 0.45
N ILE A 187 16.32 6.27 -0.06
CA ILE A 187 15.28 6.94 0.73
C ILE A 187 14.42 5.96 1.55
N VAL A 188 14.46 4.66 1.22
CA VAL A 188 13.52 3.65 1.76
C VAL A 188 13.44 3.64 3.29
N PRO A 189 14.55 3.62 4.07
CA PRO A 189 14.47 3.61 5.53
C PRO A 189 13.69 4.81 6.11
N TYR A 190 13.73 5.93 5.41
CA TYR A 190 13.10 7.18 5.84
C TYR A 190 11.60 7.26 5.50
N VAL A 191 11.17 6.56 4.43
CA VAL A 191 9.77 6.64 3.96
C VAL A 191 8.97 5.37 4.20
N ARG A 192 9.62 4.20 4.38
CA ARG A 192 8.98 2.92 4.72
C ARG A 192 9.37 2.37 6.09
N GLY A 193 10.29 3.07 6.76
CA GLY A 193 10.70 2.76 8.14
C GLY A 193 11.67 1.59 8.26
N ARG A 194 11.80 1.16 9.51
CA ARG A 194 12.65 0.04 9.91
C ARG A 194 12.09 -1.27 9.38
N GLU A 195 12.99 -2.24 9.24
CA GLU A 195 12.66 -3.57 8.75
C GLU A 195 11.66 -4.29 9.67
N LYS A 196 10.61 -4.85 9.07
CA LYS A 196 9.54 -5.59 9.73
C LYS A 196 9.21 -6.83 8.92
N SER A 197 9.46 -8.03 9.42
CA SER A 197 9.09 -9.30 8.78
C SER A 197 7.68 -9.72 9.19
N ARG A 198 6.89 -10.21 8.23
CA ARG A 198 5.61 -10.86 8.51
C ARG A 198 5.86 -12.27 9.08
N LYS A 199 4.93 -12.78 9.87
CA LYS A 199 5.02 -14.15 10.41
C LYS A 199 4.95 -15.17 9.26
N PRO A 200 5.76 -16.25 9.32
CA PRO A 200 5.77 -17.26 8.26
C PRO A 200 4.42 -17.97 8.09
N GLY A 201 3.66 -18.14 9.17
CA GLY A 201 2.31 -18.71 9.13
C GLY A 201 1.32 -17.86 8.33
N ASP A 202 1.34 -16.53 8.50
CA ASP A 202 0.45 -15.60 7.79
C ASP A 202 0.80 -15.54 6.29
N ILE A 203 2.11 -15.53 5.98
CA ILE A 203 2.59 -15.59 4.60
C ILE A 203 2.16 -16.90 3.93
N LEU A 204 2.34 -18.04 4.62
CA LEU A 204 1.96 -19.36 4.10
C LEU A 204 0.45 -19.45 3.86
N ALA A 205 -0.37 -18.91 4.76
CA ALA A 205 -1.83 -18.90 4.61
C ALA A 205 -2.24 -18.08 3.37
N GLU A 206 -1.69 -16.86 3.21
CA GLU A 206 -1.96 -16.03 2.03
C GLU A 206 -1.46 -16.71 0.74
N PHE A 207 -0.28 -17.31 0.78
CA PHE A 207 0.30 -18.03 -0.37
C PHE A 207 -0.58 -19.19 -0.82
N ARG A 208 -1.08 -20.02 0.12
CA ARG A 208 -2.02 -21.11 -0.17
C ARG A 208 -3.30 -20.60 -0.82
N GLY A 209 -3.87 -19.54 -0.28
CA GLY A 209 -5.06 -18.92 -0.88
C GLY A 209 -4.82 -18.43 -2.32
N LEU A 210 -3.61 -17.91 -2.62
CA LEU A 210 -3.25 -17.53 -3.99
C LEU A 210 -3.13 -18.73 -4.92
N VAL A 211 -2.50 -19.82 -4.48
CA VAL A 211 -2.38 -21.05 -5.27
C VAL A 211 -3.76 -21.68 -5.52
N GLU A 212 -4.61 -21.74 -4.50
CA GLU A 212 -6.00 -22.24 -4.60
C GLU A 212 -6.86 -21.38 -5.54
N ALA A 213 -6.63 -20.05 -5.54
CA ALA A 213 -7.29 -19.13 -6.47
C ALA A 213 -6.76 -19.21 -7.91
N GLY A 214 -5.72 -20.05 -8.17
CA GLY A 214 -5.20 -20.33 -9.51
C GLY A 214 -4.09 -19.39 -10.00
N TYR A 215 -3.52 -18.54 -9.14
CA TYR A 215 -2.39 -17.70 -9.52
C TYR A 215 -1.17 -18.55 -9.88
N LYS A 216 -0.53 -18.20 -11.00
CA LYS A 216 0.61 -18.96 -11.56
C LYS A 216 1.96 -18.32 -11.30
N GLU A 217 2.01 -17.02 -11.05
CA GLU A 217 3.22 -16.30 -10.73
C GLU A 217 3.01 -15.52 -9.42
N ILE A 218 3.70 -15.93 -8.36
CA ILE A 218 3.64 -15.26 -7.06
C ILE A 218 4.99 -14.64 -6.77
N THR A 219 5.02 -13.30 -6.71
CA THR A 219 6.25 -12.56 -6.45
C THR A 219 6.29 -12.10 -5.00
N LEU A 220 7.28 -12.59 -4.26
CA LEU A 220 7.55 -12.17 -2.90
C LEU A 220 8.15 -10.77 -2.90
N LEU A 221 7.55 -9.85 -2.15
CA LEU A 221 7.95 -8.45 -2.06
C LEU A 221 8.55 -8.11 -0.71
N GLY A 222 9.55 -7.27 -0.75
CA GLY A 222 10.19 -6.63 0.39
C GLY A 222 11.11 -5.51 -0.10
N GLN A 223 11.77 -4.80 0.79
CA GLN A 223 12.78 -3.81 0.42
C GLN A 223 14.20 -4.41 0.43
N ASN A 224 14.35 -5.55 1.10
CA ASN A 224 15.51 -6.43 1.07
C ASN A 224 15.08 -7.83 1.52
N VAL A 225 14.56 -8.65 0.60
CA VAL A 225 13.97 -9.95 0.93
C VAL A 225 14.96 -10.92 1.58
N ASN A 226 16.26 -10.78 1.31
CA ASN A 226 17.31 -11.63 1.88
C ASN A 226 17.45 -11.46 3.41
N SER A 227 16.98 -10.35 3.97
CA SER A 227 17.02 -10.11 5.40
C SER A 227 15.78 -10.58 6.15
N TYR A 228 14.83 -11.21 5.45
CA TYR A 228 13.63 -11.75 6.06
C TYR A 228 13.93 -12.63 7.28
N GLY A 229 13.09 -12.55 8.27
CA GLY A 229 13.17 -13.30 9.52
C GLY A 229 13.77 -12.50 10.68
N LYS A 230 14.47 -11.41 10.42
CA LYS A 230 15.01 -10.56 11.49
C LYS A 230 13.88 -9.98 12.34
N GLY A 231 14.01 -10.18 13.67
CA GLY A 231 13.04 -9.67 14.65
C GLY A 231 11.80 -10.56 14.84
N LEU A 232 11.73 -11.70 14.19
CA LEU A 232 10.77 -12.77 14.52
C LEU A 232 11.24 -13.57 15.73
N GLU A 233 10.30 -14.17 16.46
CA GLU A 233 10.59 -15.11 17.54
C GLU A 233 11.09 -16.46 16.97
N GLU A 234 10.52 -16.85 15.84
CA GLU A 234 10.94 -18.02 15.08
C GLU A 234 12.30 -17.76 14.42
N GLN A 235 13.22 -18.70 14.61
CA GLN A 235 14.52 -18.67 13.92
C GLN A 235 14.36 -19.18 12.49
N ILE A 236 13.87 -18.33 11.61
CA ILE A 236 13.63 -18.59 10.20
C ILE A 236 14.29 -17.51 9.36
N ASP A 237 14.96 -17.91 8.27
CA ASP A 237 15.51 -16.99 7.28
C ASP A 237 14.73 -17.05 5.96
N PHE A 238 15.17 -16.29 4.97
CA PHE A 238 14.52 -16.24 3.67
C PHE A 238 14.55 -17.59 2.94
N SER A 239 15.64 -18.36 3.09
CA SER A 239 15.76 -19.70 2.49
C SER A 239 14.76 -20.68 3.11
N ASP A 240 14.59 -20.60 4.45
CA ASP A 240 13.60 -21.44 5.15
C ASP A 240 12.17 -21.07 4.73
N LEU A 241 11.88 -19.76 4.55
CA LEU A 241 10.59 -19.34 4.04
C LEU A 241 10.33 -19.88 2.62
N LEU A 242 11.31 -19.81 1.72
CA LEU A 242 11.17 -20.35 0.37
C LEU A 242 10.88 -21.85 0.42
N ASN A 243 11.65 -22.61 1.21
CA ASN A 243 11.42 -24.04 1.41
C ASN A 243 10.00 -24.31 1.94
N LEU A 244 9.54 -23.53 2.92
CA LEU A 244 8.19 -23.66 3.46
C LEU A 244 7.12 -23.41 2.38
N LEU A 245 7.26 -22.38 1.56
CA LEU A 245 6.32 -22.08 0.48
C LEU A 245 6.33 -23.16 -0.62
N CYS A 246 7.48 -23.74 -0.92
CA CYS A 246 7.62 -24.85 -1.88
C CYS A 246 6.94 -26.16 -1.41
N THR A 247 6.56 -26.28 -0.13
CA THR A 247 5.77 -27.44 0.33
C THR A 247 4.31 -27.42 -0.12
N VAL A 248 3.82 -26.25 -0.58
CA VAL A 248 2.43 -26.12 -1.06
C VAL A 248 2.31 -26.79 -2.43
N PRO A 249 1.44 -27.79 -2.61
CA PRO A 249 1.30 -28.44 -3.90
C PRO A 249 0.61 -27.50 -4.91
N GLY A 250 1.08 -27.50 -6.16
CA GLY A 250 0.49 -26.68 -7.21
C GLY A 250 1.44 -26.48 -8.39
N ASP A 251 0.90 -25.87 -9.46
CA ASP A 251 1.67 -25.46 -10.63
C ASP A 251 1.81 -23.93 -10.62
N TYR A 252 2.92 -23.43 -10.08
CA TYR A 252 3.20 -22.02 -9.92
C TYR A 252 4.70 -21.72 -9.96
N HIS A 253 5.05 -20.47 -10.17
CA HIS A 253 6.40 -19.94 -10.04
C HIS A 253 6.48 -18.96 -8.87
N ILE A 254 7.45 -19.17 -7.97
CA ILE A 254 7.83 -18.20 -6.95
C ILE A 254 8.91 -17.29 -7.52
N ARG A 255 8.67 -16.01 -7.47
CA ARG A 255 9.66 -14.97 -7.78
C ARG A 255 9.94 -14.12 -6.56
N PHE A 256 11.06 -13.48 -6.52
CA PHE A 256 11.38 -12.45 -5.53
C PHE A 256 12.25 -11.38 -6.15
N MET A 257 12.28 -10.21 -5.54
CA MET A 257 13.08 -9.08 -6.00
C MET A 257 13.51 -8.20 -4.84
N THR A 258 14.44 -7.28 -5.12
CA THR A 258 15.02 -6.39 -4.10
C THR A 258 15.86 -7.16 -3.07
N SER A 259 16.90 -7.82 -3.58
CA SER A 259 17.94 -8.48 -2.79
C SER A 259 19.14 -7.55 -2.59
N HIS A 260 19.77 -7.62 -1.40
CA HIS A 260 21.02 -6.92 -1.14
C HIS A 260 22.17 -7.96 -1.00
N PRO A 261 23.30 -7.80 -1.71
CA PRO A 261 24.39 -8.79 -1.72
C PRO A 261 24.93 -9.14 -0.33
N LYS A 262 24.94 -8.18 0.59
CA LYS A 262 25.37 -8.36 1.98
C LYS A 262 24.61 -9.47 2.71
N ASP A 263 23.31 -9.63 2.40
CA ASP A 263 22.42 -10.57 3.06
C ASP A 263 22.18 -11.85 2.23
N ALA A 264 22.86 -11.99 1.07
CA ALA A 264 22.83 -13.21 0.27
C ALA A 264 23.66 -14.32 0.97
N SER A 265 23.00 -15.39 1.41
CA SER A 265 23.65 -16.53 2.05
C SER A 265 23.96 -17.66 1.06
N HIS A 266 24.95 -18.50 1.36
CA HIS A 266 25.17 -19.76 0.60
C HIS A 266 23.94 -20.65 0.62
N LYS A 267 23.25 -20.74 1.76
CA LYS A 267 22.00 -21.48 1.94
C LYS A 267 20.89 -21.04 0.97
N LEU A 268 20.89 -19.78 0.53
CA LEU A 268 19.93 -19.28 -0.45
C LEU A 268 20.32 -19.68 -1.89
N ILE A 269 21.61 -19.88 -2.14
CA ILE A 269 22.14 -20.19 -3.48
C ILE A 269 22.02 -21.69 -3.76
N ASP A 270 22.26 -22.52 -2.74
CA ASP A 270 22.15 -23.97 -2.77
C ASP A 270 20.68 -24.44 -2.85
#